data_6702322bfe03a481d7fb1e8c74993bea
#
_entry.id   6702322bfe03a481d7fb1e8c74993bea
#
_cell.length_a   1.000
_cell.length_b   1.000
_cell.length_c   1.000
_cell.angle_alpha   90.00
_cell.angle_beta   90.00
_cell.angle_gamma   90.00
#
_symmetry.space_group_name_H-M   'P 1'
#
loop_
_entity.id
_entity.type
_entity.pdbx_description
1 polymer ?
#
loop_
_entity_poly.entity_id
_entity_poly.type
_entity_poly.pdbx_seq_one_letter_code
_entity_poly.pdbx_strand_id
1 'polypeptide(L)'
;SGIALYGDKLENREMVKNEGFYLLDATVLSATTIEEDDLLQNIALAIKENHKKVKIWNLSLSVKIAIEEDTFSDFGVVLDHLQKTYGVLIFKSGGNGGNFMKKLPKGKLYHGSDSLLSVVVGAINDERYASNYSRVGLGPKGTIKPDLASYGGELLLGDNGEMIMKGVKSFSRNGNIASSSGTSFATARISSL
;
A
#
# COMPACT_ATOMS: atom_id res chain seq x y z
N SER A 1 -2.44 -10.62 1.34
CA SER A 1 -2.62 -11.75 0.38
C SER A 1 -4.11 -12.08 0.17
N GLY A 2 -4.92 -12.28 1.25
CA GLY A 2 -6.33 -12.70 1.12
C GLY A 2 -7.19 -11.78 0.26
N ILE A 3 -7.08 -10.47 0.43
CA ILE A 3 -7.83 -9.50 -0.39
C ILE A 3 -7.42 -9.58 -1.88
N ALA A 4 -6.14 -9.72 -2.17
CA ALA A 4 -5.67 -9.86 -3.55
C ALA A 4 -6.18 -11.14 -4.23
N LEU A 5 -6.27 -12.25 -3.48
CA LEU A 5 -6.71 -13.56 -4.02
C LEU A 5 -8.23 -13.70 -4.13
N TYR A 6 -8.95 -13.23 -3.12
CA TYR A 6 -10.37 -13.56 -2.95
C TYR A 6 -11.30 -12.36 -3.05
N GLY A 7 -10.73 -11.16 -3.20
CA GLY A 7 -11.48 -9.93 -3.15
C GLY A 7 -12.11 -9.67 -1.78
N ASP A 8 -13.09 -8.78 -1.73
CA ASP A 8 -13.79 -8.39 -0.51
C ASP A 8 -15.16 -9.08 -0.42
N LYS A 9 -15.16 -10.40 -0.45
CA LYS A 9 -16.40 -11.21 -0.42
C LYS A 9 -17.17 -11.06 0.89
N LEU A 10 -16.49 -10.76 2.00
CA LEU A 10 -17.11 -10.62 3.31
C LEU A 10 -17.92 -9.32 3.45
N GLU A 11 -17.58 -8.29 2.69
CA GLU A 11 -18.29 -7.00 2.68
C GLU A 11 -19.18 -6.84 1.45
N ASN A 12 -19.25 -7.87 0.61
CA ASN A 12 -20.03 -7.88 -0.63
C ASN A 12 -19.74 -6.68 -1.55
N ARG A 13 -18.52 -6.15 -1.47
CA ARG A 13 -18.02 -5.13 -2.41
C ARG A 13 -17.56 -5.82 -3.65
N GLU A 14 -18.23 -5.54 -4.75
CA GLU A 14 -17.90 -6.14 -6.05
C GLU A 14 -16.43 -5.85 -6.40
N MET A 15 -15.72 -6.92 -6.65
CA MET A 15 -14.42 -6.91 -7.30
C MET A 15 -14.52 -7.83 -8.51
N VAL A 16 -13.72 -7.54 -9.52
CA VAL A 16 -13.60 -8.42 -10.68
C VAL A 16 -13.39 -9.85 -10.21
N LYS A 17 -14.11 -10.79 -10.79
CA LYS A 17 -13.92 -12.22 -10.48
C LYS A 17 -12.50 -12.61 -10.82
N ASN A 18 -11.73 -12.91 -9.80
CA ASN A 18 -10.35 -13.37 -9.94
C ASN A 18 -10.38 -14.87 -10.23
N GLU A 19 -10.56 -15.22 -11.48
CA GLU A 19 -10.40 -16.60 -11.93
C GLU A 19 -9.04 -16.73 -12.62
N GLY A 20 -8.16 -17.51 -12.02
CA GLY A 20 -6.99 -18.03 -12.72
C GLY A 20 -5.68 -17.24 -12.61
N PHE A 21 -5.43 -16.48 -11.55
CA PHE A 21 -4.09 -15.99 -11.28
C PHE A 21 -3.40 -16.72 -10.11
N TYR A 22 -2.09 -16.72 -10.14
CA TYR A 22 -1.26 -17.30 -9.08
C TYR A 22 -0.64 -16.18 -8.25
N LEU A 23 -0.60 -16.36 -6.93
CA LEU A 23 0.11 -15.50 -6.01
C LEU A 23 1.49 -16.05 -5.73
N LEU A 24 2.52 -15.22 -5.96
CA LEU A 24 3.84 -15.43 -5.41
C LEU A 24 3.97 -14.57 -4.15
N ASP A 25 4.17 -15.20 -3.00
CA ASP A 25 4.43 -14.49 -1.74
C ASP A 25 5.95 -14.42 -1.52
N ALA A 26 6.52 -13.23 -1.74
CA ALA A 26 7.95 -12.98 -1.57
C ALA A 26 8.24 -12.38 -0.20
N THR A 27 8.94 -13.11 0.64
CA THR A 27 9.36 -12.63 1.97
C THR A 27 10.53 -11.67 1.83
N VAL A 28 10.26 -10.37 1.84
CA VAL A 28 11.29 -9.31 1.74
C VAL A 28 11.66 -8.70 3.09
N LEU A 29 10.87 -8.98 4.13
CA LEU A 29 11.10 -8.56 5.51
C LEU A 29 11.58 -9.77 6.31
N SER A 30 12.84 -9.80 6.70
CA SER A 30 13.45 -10.88 7.49
C SER A 30 13.34 -10.67 9.00
N ALA A 31 13.02 -9.45 9.44
CA ALA A 31 12.92 -9.05 10.84
C ALA A 31 11.82 -8.00 11.04
N THR A 32 11.52 -7.68 12.31
CA THR A 32 10.55 -6.63 12.66
C THR A 32 11.05 -5.22 12.30
N THR A 33 12.34 -5.04 12.21
CA THR A 33 13.01 -3.82 11.72
C THR A 33 14.03 -4.21 10.67
N ILE A 34 14.03 -3.49 9.56
CA ILE A 34 14.97 -3.66 8.46
C ILE A 34 15.37 -2.26 7.96
N GLU A 35 16.63 -2.08 7.66
CA GLU A 35 17.12 -0.86 7.04
C GLU A 35 16.57 -0.72 5.61
N GLU A 36 16.41 0.51 5.14
CA GLU A 36 15.82 0.79 3.83
C GLU A 36 16.59 0.13 2.70
N ASP A 37 17.92 0.18 2.76
CA ASP A 37 18.81 -0.41 1.75
C ASP A 37 18.67 -1.93 1.66
N ASP A 38 18.60 -2.62 2.80
CA ASP A 38 18.40 -4.07 2.84
C ASP A 38 17.03 -4.46 2.28
N LEU A 39 16.01 -3.68 2.61
CA LEU A 39 14.67 -3.87 2.07
C LEU A 39 14.66 -3.71 0.54
N LEU A 40 15.32 -2.68 0.02
CA LEU A 40 15.44 -2.44 -1.40
C LEU A 40 16.18 -3.57 -2.12
N GLN A 41 17.27 -4.07 -1.54
CA GLN A 41 18.00 -5.21 -2.08
C GLN A 41 17.13 -6.47 -2.15
N ASN A 42 16.37 -6.76 -1.09
CA ASN A 42 15.46 -7.90 -1.05
C ASN A 42 14.33 -7.78 -2.10
N ILE A 43 13.75 -6.59 -2.27
CA ILE A 43 12.74 -6.33 -3.31
C ILE A 43 13.36 -6.51 -4.70
N ALA A 44 14.54 -5.94 -4.93
CA ALA A 44 15.23 -6.03 -6.21
C ALA A 44 15.56 -7.48 -6.59
N LEU A 45 16.04 -8.27 -5.62
CA LEU A 45 16.32 -9.70 -5.81
C LEU A 45 15.05 -10.47 -6.14
N ALA A 46 13.96 -10.26 -5.39
CA ALA A 46 12.69 -10.94 -5.63
C ALA A 46 12.14 -10.65 -7.03
N ILE A 47 12.19 -9.39 -7.48
CA ILE A 47 11.76 -8.99 -8.82
C ILE A 47 12.69 -9.60 -9.88
N LYS A 48 14.01 -9.49 -9.72
CA LYS A 48 15.01 -10.02 -10.65
C LYS A 48 14.83 -11.53 -10.90
N GLU A 49 14.58 -12.29 -9.86
CA GLU A 49 14.42 -13.75 -9.96
C GLU A 49 13.09 -14.17 -10.58
N ASN A 50 12.04 -13.36 -10.40
CA ASN A 50 10.68 -13.78 -10.73
C ASN A 50 10.00 -12.98 -11.84
N HIS A 51 10.60 -11.89 -12.37
CA HIS A 51 9.98 -10.98 -13.35
C HIS A 51 9.47 -11.66 -14.64
N LYS A 52 10.04 -12.80 -15.01
CA LYS A 52 9.57 -13.55 -16.19
C LYS A 52 8.20 -14.20 -15.97
N LYS A 53 7.89 -14.57 -14.74
CA LYS A 53 6.64 -15.25 -14.35
C LYS A 53 5.64 -14.28 -13.73
N VAL A 54 6.12 -13.27 -12.99
CA VAL A 54 5.29 -12.31 -12.24
C VAL A 54 5.49 -10.91 -12.80
N LYS A 55 4.43 -10.32 -13.33
CA LYS A 55 4.46 -8.98 -13.93
C LYS A 55 3.84 -7.90 -13.03
N ILE A 56 2.96 -8.28 -12.11
CA ILE A 56 2.29 -7.38 -11.20
C ILE A 56 2.86 -7.59 -9.78
N TRP A 57 3.33 -6.52 -9.18
CA TRP A 57 3.93 -6.55 -7.84
C TRP A 57 3.16 -5.64 -6.89
N ASN A 58 2.71 -6.18 -5.77
CA ASN A 58 2.04 -5.42 -4.73
C ASN A 58 2.99 -5.18 -3.55
N LEU A 59 3.39 -3.94 -3.34
CA LEU A 59 4.22 -3.49 -2.24
C LEU A 59 3.37 -2.79 -1.16
N SER A 60 2.66 -3.59 -0.38
CA SER A 60 1.87 -3.11 0.77
C SER A 60 2.73 -2.89 2.02
N LEU A 61 3.87 -2.27 1.86
CA LEU A 61 4.84 -1.92 2.89
C LEU A 61 5.24 -0.44 2.79
N SER A 62 5.82 0.12 3.85
CA SER A 62 6.27 1.52 3.87
C SER A 62 7.47 1.68 4.77
N VAL A 63 8.46 2.41 4.30
CA VAL A 63 9.50 3.03 5.11
C VAL A 63 8.91 4.33 5.66
N LYS A 64 8.96 4.53 6.97
CA LYS A 64 8.27 5.64 7.65
C LYS A 64 9.05 6.97 7.58
N ILE A 65 9.66 7.25 6.45
CA ILE A 65 10.34 8.51 6.15
C ILE A 65 9.46 9.26 5.15
N ALA A 66 9.11 10.51 5.45
CA ALA A 66 8.29 11.33 4.56
C ALA A 66 9.08 11.76 3.33
N ILE A 67 8.42 11.79 2.17
CA ILE A 67 9.03 12.32 0.94
C ILE A 67 9.29 13.82 1.05
N GLU A 68 10.29 14.28 0.33
CA GLU A 68 10.64 15.69 0.19
C GLU A 68 9.89 16.35 -0.97
N GLU A 69 9.97 17.68 -1.07
CA GLU A 69 9.28 18.44 -2.13
C GLU A 69 10.10 18.52 -3.43
N ASP A 70 11.40 18.55 -3.31
CA ASP A 70 12.28 18.82 -4.44
C ASP A 70 13.07 17.59 -4.92
N THR A 71 13.15 16.54 -4.10
CA THR A 71 14.02 15.39 -4.33
C THR A 71 13.24 14.09 -4.26
N PHE A 72 13.43 13.21 -5.25
CA PHE A 72 12.90 11.85 -5.22
C PHE A 72 13.71 10.99 -4.25
N SER A 73 13.04 10.15 -3.48
CA SER A 73 13.72 9.20 -2.60
C SER A 73 14.47 8.13 -3.39
N ASP A 74 15.57 7.64 -2.84
CA ASP A 74 16.29 6.51 -3.45
C ASP A 74 15.38 5.31 -3.64
N PHE A 75 14.47 5.08 -2.71
CA PHE A 75 13.45 4.05 -2.85
C PHE A 75 12.57 4.25 -4.09
N GLY A 76 12.06 5.45 -4.33
CA GLY A 76 11.26 5.77 -5.52
C GLY A 76 12.04 5.54 -6.80
N VAL A 77 13.28 6.04 -6.87
CA VAL A 77 14.18 5.89 -8.02
C VAL A 77 14.49 4.42 -8.31
N VAL A 78 14.78 3.62 -7.27
CA VAL A 78 15.05 2.18 -7.43
C VAL A 78 13.82 1.44 -7.95
N LEU A 79 12.61 1.74 -7.45
CA LEU A 79 11.39 1.13 -7.97
C LEU A 79 11.17 1.44 -9.45
N ASP A 80 11.43 2.68 -9.88
CA ASP A 80 11.33 3.07 -11.29
C ASP A 80 12.35 2.33 -12.15
N HIS A 81 13.59 2.20 -11.67
CA HIS A 81 14.63 1.43 -12.36
C HIS A 81 14.25 -0.06 -12.52
N LEU A 82 13.74 -0.69 -11.46
CA LEU A 82 13.30 -2.09 -11.51
C LEU A 82 12.16 -2.29 -12.52
N GLN A 83 11.18 -1.39 -12.56
CA GLN A 83 10.07 -1.47 -13.51
C GLN A 83 10.55 -1.36 -14.97
N LYS A 84 11.44 -0.41 -15.25
CA LYS A 84 12.04 -0.26 -16.58
C LYS A 84 12.88 -1.46 -16.98
N THR A 85 13.73 -1.95 -16.07
CA THR A 85 14.69 -3.02 -16.36
C THR A 85 13.99 -4.36 -16.59
N TYR A 86 12.98 -4.68 -15.80
CA TYR A 86 12.37 -6.01 -15.79
C TYR A 86 10.99 -6.05 -16.46
N GLY A 87 10.45 -4.93 -16.90
CA GLY A 87 9.14 -4.86 -17.55
C GLY A 87 8.02 -5.36 -16.62
N VAL A 88 8.01 -4.86 -15.39
CA VAL A 88 7.00 -5.18 -14.36
C VAL A 88 6.23 -3.91 -13.96
N LEU A 89 5.06 -4.07 -13.38
CA LEU A 89 4.26 -3.00 -12.80
C LEU A 89 4.20 -3.16 -11.29
N ILE A 90 4.50 -2.08 -10.56
CA ILE A 90 4.50 -2.06 -9.11
C ILE A 90 3.32 -1.22 -8.60
N PHE A 91 2.51 -1.81 -7.72
CA PHE A 91 1.51 -1.12 -6.92
C PHE A 91 2.07 -0.87 -5.53
N LYS A 92 2.10 0.39 -5.11
CA LYS A 92 2.72 0.84 -3.86
C LYS A 92 1.71 1.50 -2.95
N SER A 93 1.67 1.09 -1.69
CA SER A 93 0.83 1.77 -0.70
C SER A 93 1.37 3.17 -0.37
N GLY A 94 0.49 4.18 -0.32
CA GLY A 94 0.85 5.57 0.00
C GLY A 94 1.29 5.80 1.46
N GLY A 95 0.97 4.85 2.35
CA GLY A 95 1.33 4.88 3.76
C GLY A 95 0.21 5.37 4.68
N ASN A 96 0.33 5.00 5.94
CA ASN A 96 -0.63 5.29 7.00
C ASN A 96 -0.01 6.24 8.03
N GLY A 97 -0.78 7.21 8.53
CA GLY A 97 -0.34 8.19 9.51
C GLY A 97 -1.31 8.29 10.70
N GLY A 98 -0.80 8.70 11.84
CA GLY A 98 -1.58 8.92 13.07
C GLY A 98 -1.92 10.39 13.36
N ASN A 99 -1.71 11.29 12.42
CA ASN A 99 -1.91 12.73 12.61
C ASN A 99 -3.35 13.08 13.00
N PHE A 100 -4.34 12.33 12.51
CA PHE A 100 -5.76 12.51 12.83
C PHE A 100 -6.03 12.39 14.34
N MET A 101 -5.30 11.57 15.08
CA MET A 101 -5.45 11.43 16.53
C MET A 101 -5.11 12.72 17.28
N LYS A 102 -4.25 13.54 16.71
CA LYS A 102 -3.84 14.84 17.24
C LYS A 102 -4.53 16.02 16.55
N LYS A 103 -5.54 15.76 15.71
CA LYS A 103 -6.23 16.76 14.87
C LYS A 103 -5.27 17.59 14.00
N LEU A 104 -4.16 17.01 13.60
CA LEU A 104 -3.18 17.61 12.71
C LEU A 104 -3.50 17.27 11.25
N PRO A 105 -3.05 18.10 10.29
CA PRO A 105 -3.17 17.80 8.87
C PRO A 105 -2.59 16.43 8.51
N LYS A 106 -3.11 15.83 7.46
CA LYS A 106 -2.59 14.56 6.94
C LYS A 106 -1.09 14.68 6.63
N GLY A 107 -0.32 13.65 6.98
CA GLY A 107 1.11 13.62 6.70
C GLY A 107 1.40 13.37 5.22
N LYS A 108 2.57 13.81 4.76
CA LYS A 108 3.07 13.52 3.42
C LYS A 108 3.26 12.02 3.21
N LEU A 109 3.21 11.59 1.96
CA LEU A 109 3.53 10.22 1.53
C LEU A 109 4.90 9.77 2.09
N TYR A 110 5.14 8.47 2.10
CA TYR A 110 6.40 7.89 2.51
C TYR A 110 7.31 7.56 1.33
N HIS A 111 8.61 7.37 1.58
CA HIS A 111 9.60 6.92 0.59
C HIS A 111 9.09 5.76 -0.26
N GLY A 112 9.41 5.78 -1.53
CA GLY A 112 8.93 4.87 -2.55
C GLY A 112 7.54 5.19 -3.10
N SER A 113 6.74 6.02 -2.37
CA SER A 113 5.46 6.51 -2.91
C SER A 113 5.64 7.75 -3.81
N ASP A 114 6.85 8.15 -4.04
CA ASP A 114 7.27 9.17 -5.00
C ASP A 114 7.81 8.57 -6.32
N SER A 115 7.86 7.23 -6.44
CA SER A 115 8.16 6.55 -7.70
C SER A 115 7.22 7.05 -8.81
N LEU A 116 7.77 7.41 -9.95
CA LEU A 116 7.00 7.93 -11.09
C LEU A 116 6.23 6.83 -11.82
N LEU A 117 6.80 5.63 -11.90
CA LEU A 117 6.23 4.51 -12.65
C LEU A 117 5.32 3.62 -11.80
N SER A 118 5.50 3.61 -10.48
CA SER A 118 4.61 2.83 -9.61
C SER A 118 3.24 3.45 -9.52
N VAL A 119 2.22 2.61 -9.49
CA VAL A 119 0.85 3.02 -9.16
C VAL A 119 0.74 3.16 -7.65
N VAL A 120 0.74 4.38 -7.16
CA VAL A 120 0.65 4.67 -5.72
C VAL A 120 -0.81 4.77 -5.31
N VAL A 121 -1.19 4.00 -4.28
CA VAL A 121 -2.59 3.85 -3.89
C VAL A 121 -2.83 4.45 -2.51
N GLY A 122 -3.74 5.42 -2.45
CA GLY A 122 -4.32 5.96 -1.22
C GLY A 122 -5.52 5.13 -0.72
N ALA A 123 -6.00 5.45 0.47
CA ALA A 123 -7.18 4.81 1.04
C ALA A 123 -8.37 5.77 1.13
N ILE A 124 -9.55 5.24 0.81
CA ILE A 124 -10.84 5.89 1.05
C ILE A 124 -11.70 5.05 2.00
N ASN A 125 -12.65 5.72 2.66
CA ASN A 125 -13.66 5.12 3.52
C ASN A 125 -14.94 4.75 2.74
N ASP A 126 -15.98 4.30 3.44
CA ASP A 126 -17.28 3.92 2.85
C ASP A 126 -18.00 5.08 2.16
N GLU A 127 -17.77 6.30 2.61
CA GLU A 127 -18.35 7.53 2.06
C GLU A 127 -17.55 8.09 0.87
N ARG A 128 -16.49 7.37 0.45
CA ARG A 128 -15.55 7.73 -0.62
C ARG A 128 -14.70 8.98 -0.31
N TYR A 129 -14.58 9.36 0.94
CA TYR A 129 -13.62 10.37 1.38
C TYR A 129 -12.26 9.71 1.68
N ALA A 130 -11.18 10.46 1.53
CA ALA A 130 -9.86 9.99 1.91
C ALA A 130 -9.83 9.63 3.39
N SER A 131 -9.54 8.36 3.71
CA SER A 131 -9.46 7.84 5.08
C SER A 131 -8.56 8.73 5.92
N ASN A 132 -8.91 8.94 7.19
CA ASN A 132 -8.21 9.90 8.05
C ASN A 132 -6.73 9.58 8.25
N TYR A 133 -6.37 8.31 8.22
CA TYR A 133 -4.98 7.85 8.32
C TYR A 133 -4.23 7.85 6.97
N SER A 134 -4.95 7.92 5.83
CA SER A 134 -4.31 7.90 4.51
C SER A 134 -3.42 9.11 4.32
N ARG A 135 -2.15 8.88 4.01
CA ARG A 135 -1.21 9.94 3.72
C ARG A 135 -1.51 10.56 2.36
N VAL A 136 -1.13 11.80 2.20
CA VAL A 136 -1.38 12.60 1.01
C VAL A 136 -0.10 13.25 0.51
N GLY A 137 -0.06 13.63 -0.71
CA GLY A 137 1.01 14.41 -1.30
C GLY A 137 0.41 15.39 -2.30
N LEU A 138 1.23 16.31 -2.69
CA LEU A 138 2.06 16.16 -3.90
C LEU A 138 3.34 15.36 -3.63
N GLY A 139 3.78 14.64 -4.66
CA GLY A 139 5.12 14.10 -4.73
C GLY A 139 6.15 15.20 -5.09
N PRO A 140 7.44 14.83 -5.21
CA PRO A 140 8.50 15.77 -5.52
C PRO A 140 8.22 16.55 -6.81
N LYS A 141 8.65 17.82 -6.83
CA LYS A 141 8.50 18.74 -7.96
C LYS A 141 7.05 18.87 -8.47
N GLY A 142 6.09 18.73 -7.57
CA GLY A 142 4.68 18.87 -7.89
C GLY A 142 4.06 17.70 -8.64
N THR A 143 4.70 16.52 -8.65
CA THR A 143 4.11 15.31 -9.23
C THR A 143 2.85 14.92 -8.46
N ILE A 144 1.82 14.50 -9.18
CA ILE A 144 0.55 14.11 -8.58
C ILE A 144 0.66 12.69 -8.02
N LYS A 145 0.61 12.57 -6.70
CA LYS A 145 0.59 11.32 -5.95
C LYS A 145 -0.34 11.45 -4.73
N PRO A 146 -1.06 10.41 -4.29
CA PRO A 146 -1.15 9.10 -4.93
C PRO A 146 -1.86 9.18 -6.29
N ASP A 147 -1.63 8.19 -7.17
CA ASP A 147 -2.23 8.15 -8.53
C ASP A 147 -3.73 7.86 -8.46
N LEU A 148 -4.13 7.05 -7.50
CA LEU A 148 -5.52 6.68 -7.28
C LEU A 148 -5.76 6.27 -5.82
N ALA A 149 -7.02 6.00 -5.47
CA ALA A 149 -7.39 5.51 -4.16
C ALA A 149 -8.46 4.41 -4.27
N SER A 150 -8.45 3.51 -3.30
CA SER A 150 -9.45 2.45 -3.17
C SER A 150 -9.87 2.29 -1.71
N TYR A 151 -10.92 1.51 -1.48
CA TYR A 151 -11.40 1.25 -0.15
C TYR A 151 -10.32 0.58 0.71
N GLY A 152 -9.97 1.23 1.79
CA GLY A 152 -9.00 0.77 2.80
C GLY A 152 -9.57 0.79 4.22
N GLY A 153 -10.83 1.20 4.37
CA GLY A 153 -11.49 1.36 5.66
C GLY A 153 -11.17 2.70 6.34
N GLU A 154 -11.62 2.85 7.57
CA GLU A 154 -11.46 4.07 8.38
C GLU A 154 -10.98 3.73 9.78
N LEU A 155 -10.23 4.62 10.40
CA LEU A 155 -9.87 4.60 11.81
C LEU A 155 -10.52 5.81 12.51
N LEU A 156 -11.40 5.55 13.46
CA LEU A 156 -12.07 6.59 14.22
C LEU A 156 -11.53 6.60 15.65
N LEU A 157 -11.54 7.78 16.25
CA LEU A 157 -11.30 7.92 17.68
C LEU A 157 -12.65 7.98 18.36
N GLY A 158 -12.94 7.03 19.25
CA GLY A 158 -14.14 7.03 20.08
C GLY A 158 -14.07 8.08 21.19
N ASP A 159 -15.19 8.34 21.83
CA ASP A 159 -15.33 9.38 22.87
C ASP A 159 -14.38 9.14 24.06
N ASN A 160 -14.06 7.89 24.37
CA ASN A 160 -13.14 7.50 25.44
C ASN A 160 -11.68 7.42 24.96
N GLY A 161 -11.36 7.83 23.73
CA GLY A 161 -10.04 7.74 23.14
C GLY A 161 -9.68 6.34 22.61
N GLU A 162 -10.61 5.39 22.63
CA GLU A 162 -10.40 4.09 21.98
C GLU A 162 -10.37 4.22 20.45
N MET A 163 -9.61 3.36 19.82
CA MET A 163 -9.53 3.30 18.37
C MET A 163 -10.61 2.38 17.80
N ILE A 164 -11.57 2.96 17.09
CA ILE A 164 -12.65 2.23 16.40
C ILE A 164 -12.22 2.00 14.97
N MET A 165 -12.16 0.73 14.57
CA MET A 165 -11.75 0.32 13.24
C MET A 165 -12.98 -0.05 12.40
N LYS A 166 -13.29 0.76 11.39
CA LYS A 166 -14.25 0.44 10.32
C LYS A 166 -13.45 0.00 9.11
N GLY A 167 -13.01 -1.26 9.13
CA GLY A 167 -12.00 -1.72 8.21
C GLY A 167 -12.49 -2.74 7.20
N VAL A 168 -11.56 -3.14 6.36
CA VAL A 168 -11.71 -4.26 5.44
C VAL A 168 -11.78 -5.55 6.26
N LYS A 169 -12.83 -6.34 6.08
CA LYS A 169 -12.96 -7.64 6.73
C LYS A 169 -12.20 -8.70 5.97
N SER A 170 -11.43 -9.48 6.68
CA SER A 170 -10.66 -10.59 6.14
C SER A 170 -10.44 -11.64 7.23
N PHE A 171 -9.71 -12.69 6.89
CA PHE A 171 -9.39 -13.74 7.86
C PHE A 171 -8.09 -13.42 8.61
N SER A 172 -8.13 -13.58 9.92
CA SER A 172 -6.95 -13.53 10.77
C SER A 172 -6.15 -14.83 10.64
N ARG A 173 -4.95 -14.84 11.24
CA ARG A 173 -4.02 -15.98 11.18
C ARG A 173 -4.60 -17.29 11.72
N ASN A 174 -5.55 -17.22 12.63
CA ASN A 174 -6.27 -18.36 13.23
C ASN A 174 -7.62 -18.64 12.57
N GLY A 175 -7.90 -18.07 11.39
CA GLY A 175 -9.09 -18.31 10.60
C GLY A 175 -10.33 -17.53 11.02
N ASN A 176 -10.28 -16.75 12.09
CA ASN A 176 -11.40 -15.90 12.51
C ASN A 176 -11.52 -14.67 11.61
N ILE A 177 -12.72 -14.12 11.47
CA ILE A 177 -12.94 -12.85 10.79
C ILE A 177 -12.33 -11.73 11.64
N ALA A 178 -11.50 -10.90 11.00
CA ALA A 178 -10.92 -9.71 11.60
C ALA A 178 -11.13 -8.51 10.68
N SER A 179 -11.32 -7.33 11.29
CA SER A 179 -11.37 -6.06 10.58
C SER A 179 -10.03 -5.36 10.67
N SER A 180 -9.57 -4.78 9.57
CA SER A 180 -8.34 -4.01 9.54
C SER A 180 -8.46 -2.85 8.56
N SER A 181 -7.72 -1.76 8.80
CA SER A 181 -7.73 -0.57 7.95
C SER A 181 -6.30 -0.21 7.52
N GLY A 182 -6.16 0.26 6.29
CA GLY A 182 -4.85 0.67 5.78
C GLY A 182 -4.79 0.82 4.27
N THR A 183 -3.87 1.66 3.80
CA THR A 183 -3.54 1.78 2.38
C THR A 183 -3.05 0.45 1.80
N SER A 184 -2.53 -0.45 2.63
CA SER A 184 -2.12 -1.80 2.23
C SER A 184 -3.27 -2.63 1.67
N PHE A 185 -4.48 -2.50 2.25
CA PHE A 185 -5.67 -3.19 1.74
C PHE A 185 -6.18 -2.55 0.45
N ALA A 186 -6.18 -1.22 0.38
CA ALA A 186 -6.52 -0.47 -0.82
C ALA A 186 -5.60 -0.87 -1.99
N THR A 187 -4.29 -0.98 -1.75
CA THR A 187 -3.30 -1.37 -2.75
C THR A 187 -3.54 -2.80 -3.24
N ALA A 188 -3.80 -3.74 -2.32
CA ALA A 188 -4.09 -5.13 -2.68
C ALA A 188 -5.35 -5.27 -3.53
N ARG A 189 -6.37 -4.44 -3.30
CA ARG A 189 -7.59 -4.39 -4.12
C ARG A 189 -7.31 -3.94 -5.55
N ILE A 190 -6.52 -2.88 -5.71
CA ILE A 190 -6.18 -2.35 -7.04
C ILE A 190 -5.25 -3.27 -7.80
N SER A 191 -4.25 -3.86 -7.14
CA SER A 191 -3.31 -4.77 -7.81
C SER A 191 -3.91 -6.09 -8.26
N SER A 192 -5.14 -6.40 -7.84
CA SER A 192 -5.88 -7.60 -8.21
C SER A 192 -6.94 -7.38 -9.30
N LEU A 193 -7.11 -6.15 -9.77
CA LEU A 193 -7.98 -5.81 -10.91
C LEU A 193 -7.30 -6.08 -12.25
#